data_6b6ea4651bfd4ab26074809f5f96450d
#
_entry.id   6b6ea4651bfd4ab26074809f5f96450d
#
_cell.length_a   1.000
_cell.length_b   1.000
_cell.length_c   1.000
_cell.angle_alpha   90.00
_cell.angle_beta   90.00
_cell.angle_gamma   90.00
#
_symmetry.space_group_name_H-M   'P 1'
#
loop_
_entity.id
_entity.type
_entity.pdbx_description
1 polymer ?
#
loop_
_entity_poly.entity_id
_entity_poly.type
_entity_poly.pdbx_seq_one_letter_code
_entity_poly.pdbx_strand_id
1 'polypeptide(L)'
;MAYLIDTDTIVFALRNEKSVIEKFEENKNIPISISMITYAELVFGAKRSQNEQRNMIKVNHIREIYPIEELNEGVIEVFADIKAQMLADGIRIEDMDLLIAATAIYNDLTLVTNNTKHFKNVPNLKLENWKI
;
A
#
# COMPACT_ATOMS: atom_id res chain seq x y z
N MET A 1 -16.64 2.93 -2.59
CA MET A 1 -15.51 2.35 -1.84
C MET A 1 -14.42 1.91 -2.82
N ALA A 2 -13.18 2.15 -2.49
CA ALA A 2 -12.04 1.74 -3.29
C ALA A 2 -10.85 1.49 -2.37
N TYR A 3 -9.93 0.60 -2.77
CA TYR A 3 -8.84 0.14 -1.92
C TYR A 3 -7.48 0.48 -2.49
N LEU A 4 -6.55 0.83 -1.61
CA LEU A 4 -5.12 0.89 -1.89
C LEU A 4 -4.47 -0.25 -1.11
N ILE A 5 -3.80 -1.17 -1.79
CA ILE A 5 -3.24 -2.36 -1.15
C ILE A 5 -1.79 -2.10 -0.78
N ASP A 6 -1.48 -2.24 0.51
CA ASP A 6 -0.11 -2.11 1.00
C ASP A 6 0.75 -3.28 0.55
N THR A 7 2.05 -3.07 0.54
CA THR A 7 3.04 -4.04 0.08
C THR A 7 2.93 -5.39 0.80
N ASP A 8 2.75 -5.38 2.13
CA ASP A 8 2.65 -6.62 2.91
C ASP A 8 1.47 -7.49 2.45
N THR A 9 0.34 -6.88 2.16
CA THR A 9 -0.86 -7.60 1.73
C THR A 9 -0.68 -8.20 0.33
N ILE A 10 0.00 -7.48 -0.58
CA ILE A 10 0.36 -8.04 -1.89
C ILE A 10 1.26 -9.27 -1.71
N VAL A 11 2.27 -9.17 -0.83
CA VAL A 11 3.20 -10.29 -0.57
C VAL A 11 2.44 -11.48 0.00
N PHE A 12 1.50 -11.27 0.93
CA PHE A 12 0.66 -12.35 1.45
C PHE A 12 -0.15 -13.01 0.34
N ALA A 13 -0.72 -12.24 -0.59
CA ALA A 13 -1.44 -12.79 -1.73
C ALA A 13 -0.53 -13.66 -2.61
N LEU A 14 0.69 -13.19 -2.88
CA LEU A 14 1.68 -13.93 -3.67
C LEU A 14 2.11 -15.24 -2.98
N ARG A 15 2.02 -15.32 -1.67
CA ARG A 15 2.32 -16.52 -0.88
C ARG A 15 1.09 -17.38 -0.63
N ASN A 16 -0.01 -17.09 -1.30
CA ASN A 16 -1.27 -17.83 -1.18
C ASN A 16 -1.87 -17.82 0.24
N GLU A 17 -1.71 -16.70 0.97
CA GLU A 17 -2.37 -16.54 2.26
C GLU A 17 -3.89 -16.55 2.05
N LYS A 18 -4.55 -17.56 2.59
CA LYS A 18 -5.94 -17.87 2.27
C LYS A 18 -6.90 -16.71 2.55
N SER A 19 -6.81 -16.10 3.73
CA SER A 19 -7.72 -15.01 4.10
C SER A 19 -7.59 -13.82 3.17
N VAL A 20 -6.36 -13.52 2.72
CA VAL A 20 -6.08 -12.43 1.78
C VAL A 20 -6.65 -12.74 0.39
N ILE A 21 -6.40 -13.95 -0.11
CA ILE A 21 -6.95 -14.39 -1.41
C ILE A 21 -8.47 -14.31 -1.41
N GLU A 22 -9.11 -14.77 -0.36
CA GLU A 22 -10.57 -14.71 -0.23
C GLU A 22 -11.09 -13.27 -0.27
N LYS A 23 -10.40 -12.34 0.39
CA LYS A 23 -10.77 -10.92 0.38
C LYS A 23 -10.61 -10.28 -1.00
N PHE A 24 -9.56 -10.62 -1.72
CA PHE A 24 -9.41 -10.17 -3.10
C PHE A 24 -10.57 -10.67 -3.97
N GLU A 25 -10.94 -11.93 -3.82
CA GLU A 25 -12.05 -12.50 -4.59
C GLU A 25 -13.39 -11.84 -4.22
N GLU A 26 -13.67 -11.63 -2.94
CA GLU A 26 -14.88 -10.95 -2.49
C GLU A 26 -14.99 -9.51 -3.05
N ASN A 27 -13.87 -8.85 -3.25
CA ASN A 27 -13.79 -7.45 -3.66
C ASN A 27 -13.40 -7.27 -5.12
N LYS A 28 -13.47 -8.30 -5.94
CA LYS A 28 -12.97 -8.28 -7.33
C LYS A 28 -13.66 -7.24 -8.22
N ASN A 29 -14.87 -6.79 -7.86
CA ASN A 29 -15.60 -5.78 -8.61
C ASN A 29 -15.45 -4.36 -8.03
N ILE A 30 -14.64 -4.20 -6.98
CA ILE A 30 -14.36 -2.92 -6.35
C ILE A 30 -13.01 -2.41 -6.86
N PRO A 31 -12.87 -1.11 -7.17
CA PRO A 31 -11.59 -0.58 -7.63
C PRO A 31 -10.47 -0.83 -6.62
N ILE A 32 -9.38 -1.40 -7.10
CA ILE A 32 -8.18 -1.71 -6.32
C ILE A 32 -6.97 -1.13 -7.04
N SER A 33 -6.12 -0.42 -6.31
CA SER A 33 -4.87 0.12 -6.83
C SER A 33 -3.74 -0.10 -5.84
N ILE A 34 -2.51 0.18 -6.27
CA ILE A 34 -1.32 0.18 -5.41
C ILE A 34 -0.64 1.55 -5.54
N SER A 35 0.12 1.93 -4.50
CA SER A 35 0.88 3.17 -4.56
C SER A 35 2.17 3.00 -5.36
N MET A 36 2.72 4.11 -5.84
CA MET A 36 4.04 4.12 -6.47
C MET A 36 5.11 3.59 -5.51
N ILE A 37 4.96 3.84 -4.21
CA ILE A 37 5.88 3.32 -3.19
C ILE A 37 5.78 1.79 -3.11
N THR A 38 4.58 1.23 -3.08
CA THR A 38 4.41 -0.23 -3.09
C THR A 38 5.03 -0.83 -4.34
N TYR A 39 4.84 -0.22 -5.49
CA TYR A 39 5.48 -0.67 -6.72
C TYR A 39 7.02 -0.67 -6.57
N ALA A 40 7.59 0.41 -6.03
CA ALA A 40 9.04 0.50 -5.79
C ALA A 40 9.53 -0.61 -4.86
N GLU A 41 8.79 -0.89 -3.79
CA GLU A 41 9.16 -1.94 -2.84
C GLU A 41 9.09 -3.33 -3.47
N LEU A 42 8.10 -3.59 -4.30
CA LEU A 42 7.98 -4.87 -5.02
C LEU A 42 9.12 -5.05 -6.02
N VAL A 43 9.47 -4.01 -6.77
CA VAL A 43 10.59 -4.05 -7.72
C VAL A 43 11.90 -4.29 -6.97
N PHE A 44 12.15 -3.55 -5.89
CA PHE A 44 13.35 -3.74 -5.07
C PHE A 44 13.43 -5.15 -4.53
N GLY A 45 12.32 -5.69 -4.00
CA GLY A 45 12.26 -7.06 -3.49
C GLY A 45 12.62 -8.10 -4.56
N ALA A 46 12.13 -7.91 -5.79
CA ALA A 46 12.47 -8.80 -6.91
C ALA A 46 13.95 -8.69 -7.29
N LYS A 47 14.47 -7.47 -7.36
CA LYS A 47 15.87 -7.22 -7.75
C LYS A 47 16.88 -7.84 -6.79
N ARG A 48 16.57 -7.86 -5.49
CA ARG A 48 17.47 -8.44 -4.49
C ARG A 48 17.23 -9.93 -4.23
N SER A 49 16.25 -10.53 -4.86
CA SER A 49 15.92 -11.95 -4.68
C SER A 49 16.90 -12.87 -5.41
N GLN A 50 16.91 -14.14 -5.05
CA GLN A 50 17.74 -15.16 -5.71
C GLN A 50 17.26 -15.46 -7.12
N ASN A 51 16.01 -15.14 -7.46
CA ASN A 51 15.46 -15.35 -8.79
C ASN A 51 14.77 -14.08 -9.28
N GLU A 52 15.60 -13.13 -9.71
CA GLU A 52 15.13 -11.82 -10.14
C GLU A 52 14.14 -11.91 -11.30
N GLN A 53 14.45 -12.69 -12.34
CA GLN A 53 13.56 -12.80 -13.52
C GLN A 53 12.19 -13.30 -13.16
N ARG A 54 12.11 -14.38 -12.39
CA ARG A 54 10.85 -14.97 -11.96
C ARG A 54 10.02 -13.98 -11.14
N ASN A 55 10.66 -13.31 -10.20
CA ASN A 55 9.97 -12.38 -9.32
C ASN A 55 9.54 -11.10 -10.05
N MET A 56 10.32 -10.63 -11.03
CA MET A 56 9.90 -9.49 -11.87
C MET A 56 8.71 -9.83 -12.74
N ILE A 57 8.57 -11.07 -13.20
CA ILE A 57 7.36 -11.50 -13.93
C ILE A 57 6.13 -11.32 -13.04
N LYS A 58 6.23 -11.71 -11.77
CA LYS A 58 5.14 -11.53 -10.80
C LYS A 58 4.80 -10.05 -10.57
N VAL A 59 5.82 -9.22 -10.43
CA VAL A 59 5.64 -7.77 -10.23
C VAL A 59 4.98 -7.14 -11.45
N ASN A 60 5.43 -7.49 -12.66
CA ASN A 60 4.83 -6.98 -13.90
C ASN A 60 3.37 -7.41 -14.03
N HIS A 61 3.04 -8.60 -13.61
CA HIS A 61 1.67 -9.09 -13.62
C HIS A 61 0.78 -8.27 -12.68
N ILE A 62 1.25 -7.97 -11.48
CA ILE A 62 0.54 -7.11 -10.53
C ILE A 62 0.31 -5.72 -11.12
N ARG A 63 1.33 -5.14 -11.75
CA ARG A 63 1.22 -3.83 -12.40
C ARG A 63 0.20 -3.82 -13.52
N GLU A 64 0.05 -4.92 -14.25
CA GLU A 64 -0.95 -5.05 -15.32
C GLU A 64 -2.36 -5.14 -14.77
N ILE A 65 -2.55 -5.77 -13.61
CA ILE A 65 -3.87 -5.96 -13.00
C ILE A 65 -4.33 -4.70 -12.25
N TYR A 66 -3.43 -4.07 -11.50
CA TYR A 66 -3.78 -2.95 -10.60
C TYR A 66 -3.14 -1.65 -11.06
N PRO A 67 -3.94 -0.58 -11.22
CA PRO A 67 -3.39 0.75 -11.51
C PRO A 67 -2.43 1.19 -10.40
N ILE A 68 -1.43 1.97 -10.77
CA ILE A 68 -0.48 2.58 -9.83
C ILE A 68 -0.93 4.01 -9.59
N GLU A 69 -1.21 4.35 -8.32
CA GLU A 69 -1.47 5.72 -7.91
C GLU A 69 -0.16 6.49 -7.80
N GLU A 70 -0.04 7.57 -8.55
CA GLU A 70 1.21 8.33 -8.67
C GLU A 70 1.45 9.23 -7.45
N LEU A 71 2.73 9.55 -7.22
CA LEU A 71 3.14 10.54 -6.25
C LEU A 71 3.08 11.93 -6.88
N ASN A 72 1.85 12.47 -6.99
CA ASN A 72 1.66 13.81 -7.54
C ASN A 72 1.82 14.89 -6.45
N GLU A 73 1.71 16.17 -6.86
CA GLU A 73 1.86 17.28 -5.92
C GLU A 73 0.87 17.24 -4.76
N GLY A 74 -0.38 16.84 -5.03
CA GLY A 74 -1.41 16.72 -4.00
C GLY A 74 -1.07 15.68 -2.95
N VAL A 75 -0.55 14.53 -3.36
CA VAL A 75 -0.08 13.49 -2.44
C VAL A 75 1.06 14.03 -1.58
N ILE A 76 2.02 14.74 -2.19
CA ILE A 76 3.16 15.30 -1.45
C ILE A 76 2.70 16.34 -0.43
N GLU A 77 1.73 17.20 -0.77
CA GLU A 77 1.18 18.17 0.18
C GLU A 77 0.52 17.47 1.37
N VAL A 78 -0.27 16.43 1.13
CA VAL A 78 -0.89 15.63 2.19
C VAL A 78 0.19 14.98 3.06
N PHE A 79 1.22 14.40 2.44
CA PHE A 79 2.36 13.81 3.15
C PHE A 79 3.01 14.84 4.09
N ALA A 80 3.31 16.04 3.59
CA ALA A 80 3.97 17.07 4.38
C ALA A 80 3.10 17.52 5.55
N ASP A 81 1.80 17.70 5.34
CA ASP A 81 0.86 18.09 6.39
C ASP A 81 0.78 17.05 7.50
N ILE A 82 0.64 15.78 7.12
CA ILE A 82 0.55 14.68 8.08
C ILE A 82 1.86 14.56 8.87
N LYS A 83 2.98 14.60 8.18
CA LYS A 83 4.29 14.49 8.82
C LYS A 83 4.52 15.61 9.84
N ALA A 84 4.20 16.85 9.47
CA ALA A 84 4.33 18.00 10.35
C ALA A 84 3.46 17.81 11.61
N GLN A 85 2.20 17.41 11.43
CA GLN A 85 1.28 17.22 12.54
C GLN A 85 1.74 16.08 13.45
N MET A 86 2.16 14.94 12.89
CA MET A 86 2.59 13.79 13.69
C MET A 86 3.87 14.08 14.46
N LEU A 87 4.83 14.78 13.87
CA LEU A 87 6.04 15.19 14.57
C LEU A 87 5.73 16.14 15.73
N ALA A 88 4.78 17.06 15.53
CA ALA A 88 4.33 17.95 16.60
C ALA A 88 3.71 17.17 17.77
N ASP A 89 3.05 16.06 17.48
CA ASP A 89 2.43 15.17 18.47
C ASP A 89 3.40 14.11 19.02
N GLY A 90 4.67 14.14 18.62
CA GLY A 90 5.68 13.21 19.09
C GLY A 90 5.58 11.81 18.47
N ILE A 91 4.86 11.67 17.37
CA ILE A 91 4.66 10.38 16.69
C ILE A 91 5.58 10.31 15.46
N ARG A 92 6.32 9.21 15.32
CA ARG A 92 7.22 8.99 14.19
C ARG A 92 6.80 7.77 13.39
N ILE A 93 6.66 7.95 12.09
CA ILE A 93 6.43 6.88 11.10
C ILE A 93 7.41 7.14 9.97
N GLU A 94 7.95 6.08 9.37
CA GLU A 94 8.90 6.21 8.28
C GLU A 94 8.26 6.88 7.06
N ASP A 95 9.06 7.64 6.32
CA ASP A 95 8.57 8.44 5.19
C ASP A 95 7.89 7.60 4.12
N MET A 96 8.42 6.40 3.82
CA MET A 96 7.82 5.53 2.82
C MET A 96 6.39 5.14 3.21
N ASP A 97 6.16 4.80 4.48
CA ASP A 97 4.83 4.46 4.98
C ASP A 97 3.90 5.68 4.99
N LEU A 98 4.42 6.85 5.34
CA LEU A 98 3.63 8.10 5.27
C LEU A 98 3.24 8.45 3.83
N LEU A 99 4.10 8.18 2.86
CA LEU A 99 3.79 8.39 1.44
C LEU A 99 2.69 7.44 0.97
N ILE A 100 2.68 6.20 1.44
CA ILE A 100 1.59 5.26 1.15
C ILE A 100 0.29 5.77 1.76
N ALA A 101 0.32 6.17 3.02
CA ALA A 101 -0.85 6.73 3.71
C ALA A 101 -1.38 8.00 3.01
N ALA A 102 -0.49 8.90 2.62
CA ALA A 102 -0.85 10.13 1.91
C ALA A 102 -1.50 9.82 0.56
N THR A 103 -1.01 8.80 -0.14
CA THR A 103 -1.62 8.36 -1.40
C THR A 103 -3.06 7.90 -1.19
N ALA A 104 -3.31 7.12 -0.14
CA ALA A 104 -4.66 6.67 0.19
C ALA A 104 -5.58 7.84 0.55
N ILE A 105 -5.10 8.76 1.39
CA ILE A 105 -5.90 9.91 1.82
C ILE A 105 -6.25 10.82 0.65
N TYR A 106 -5.25 11.18 -0.15
CA TYR A 106 -5.46 12.10 -1.27
C TYR A 106 -6.47 11.55 -2.29
N ASN A 107 -6.44 10.25 -2.53
CA ASN A 107 -7.31 9.58 -3.51
C ASN A 107 -8.60 9.02 -2.89
N ASP A 108 -8.85 9.29 -1.61
CA ASP A 108 -10.01 8.79 -0.87
C ASP A 108 -10.15 7.26 -0.93
N LEU A 109 -9.03 6.58 -0.67
CA LEU A 109 -8.95 5.12 -0.69
C LEU A 109 -8.81 4.58 0.73
N THR A 110 -9.31 3.36 0.95
CA THR A 110 -9.05 2.62 2.18
C THR A 110 -7.74 1.86 2.02
N LEU A 111 -6.79 2.10 2.93
CA LEU A 111 -5.52 1.37 2.92
C LEU A 111 -5.73 -0.01 3.52
N VAL A 112 -5.41 -1.04 2.74
CA VAL A 112 -5.45 -2.43 3.19
C VAL A 112 -4.04 -2.84 3.59
N THR A 113 -3.82 -3.07 4.88
CA THR A 113 -2.52 -3.39 5.44
C THR A 113 -2.66 -4.33 6.63
N ASN A 114 -1.67 -5.19 6.85
CA ASN A 114 -1.59 -5.98 8.07
C ASN A 114 -0.99 -5.17 9.23
N ASN A 115 -0.32 -4.07 8.93
CA ASN A 115 0.39 -3.25 9.92
C ASN A 115 -0.50 -2.12 10.47
N THR A 116 -1.71 -2.46 10.87
CA THR A 116 -2.71 -1.47 11.34
C THR A 116 -2.25 -0.70 12.57
N LYS A 117 -1.47 -1.32 13.46
CA LYS A 117 -0.93 -0.65 14.64
C LYS A 117 -0.01 0.52 14.27
N HIS A 118 0.74 0.35 13.17
CA HIS A 118 1.67 1.36 12.69
C HIS A 118 0.94 2.55 12.08
N PHE A 119 -0.16 2.31 11.38
CA PHE A 119 -0.91 3.34 10.65
C PHE A 119 -2.05 3.96 11.44
N LYS A 120 -2.48 3.39 12.54
CA LYS A 120 -3.69 3.82 13.27
C LYS A 120 -3.67 5.28 13.73
N ASN A 121 -2.48 5.84 13.93
CA ASN A 121 -2.34 7.23 14.39
C ASN A 121 -2.26 8.24 13.26
N VAL A 122 -2.31 7.80 12.01
CA VAL A 122 -2.31 8.71 10.85
C VAL A 122 -3.70 9.33 10.73
N PRO A 123 -3.80 10.68 10.82
CA PRO A 123 -5.11 11.33 10.77
C PRO A 123 -5.79 11.14 9.42
N ASN A 124 -7.10 10.94 9.45
CA ASN A 124 -7.98 10.81 8.28
C ASN A 124 -7.73 9.57 7.41
N LEU A 125 -6.92 8.62 7.87
CA LEU A 125 -6.65 7.40 7.12
C LEU A 125 -7.69 6.33 7.45
N LYS A 126 -8.32 5.77 6.41
CA LYS A 126 -9.21 4.62 6.53
C LYS A 126 -8.38 3.35 6.37
N LEU A 127 -8.52 2.42 7.30
CA LEU A 127 -7.72 1.19 7.35
C LEU A 127 -8.61 -0.05 7.33
N GLU A 128 -8.08 -1.11 6.71
CA GLU A 128 -8.68 -2.43 6.72
C GLU A 128 -7.55 -3.47 6.73
N ASN A 129 -7.77 -4.61 7.38
CA ASN A 129 -6.79 -5.70 7.39
C ASN A 129 -7.47 -6.96 6.82
N TRP A 130 -6.85 -7.53 5.79
CA TRP A 130 -7.35 -8.74 5.12
C TRP A 130 -6.67 -10.02 5.59
N LYS A 131 -5.58 -9.89 6.37
CA LYS A 131 -4.91 -11.05 6.95
C LYS A 131 -5.51 -11.34 8.32
N ILE A 132 -6.16 -12.47 8.41
CA ILE A 132 -6.86 -12.90 9.62
C ILE A 132 -6.22 -14.16 10.19
#